data_4deac723b6fee455731db26a7f7f0f32
#
_entry.id   4deac723b6fee455731db26a7f7f0f32
#
_cell.length_a   1.000
_cell.length_b   1.000
_cell.length_c   1.000
_cell.angle_alpha   90.00
_cell.angle_beta   90.00
_cell.angle_gamma   90.00
#
_symmetry.space_group_name_H-M   'P 1'
#
loop_
_entity.id
_entity.type
_entity.pdbx_description
1 polymer ?
#
loop_
_entity_poly.entity_id
_entity_poly.type
_entity_poly.pdbx_seq_one_letter_code
_entity_poly.pdbx_strand_id
1 'polypeptide(L)'
;KVSKSGVDVSMEASDKKQITEKYDVVLMSVGRKPNTEGLNLEGIGLKLNEKKAIEINSQFKTNIESIYAIGDVVPGPMLAHKAEEEGVACVEFINGQKPHINYDIIPAIVYTNPEVASVGKTESQLKDAKVDYKVGKFPFMANGRALTTSSPEGFVKILADSKSDEILGAHIIGHDAGQLIAEIVTTMEFGGSSEDIARICHAHPTTSEAVKEAAMNIDGRAIHI
;
A
#
# COMPACT_ATOMS: atom_id res chain seq x y z
N LYS A 1 2.58 27.50 18.34
CA LYS A 1 2.29 28.94 18.19
C LYS A 1 3.26 29.54 17.19
N VAL A 2 2.77 30.22 16.17
CA VAL A 2 3.61 30.88 15.14
C VAL A 2 3.93 32.32 15.56
N SER A 3 5.19 32.70 15.39
CA SER A 3 5.69 34.07 15.65
C SER A 3 6.64 34.52 14.53
N LYS A 4 7.05 35.78 14.51
CA LYS A 4 8.06 36.27 13.52
C LYS A 4 9.44 35.64 13.73
N SER A 5 9.71 35.03 14.88
CA SER A 5 11.01 34.43 15.25
C SER A 5 11.01 32.90 15.24
N GLY A 6 9.97 32.25 14.66
CA GLY A 6 9.86 30.81 14.57
C GLY A 6 8.53 30.27 15.07
N VAL A 7 8.46 28.97 15.24
CA VAL A 7 7.26 28.22 15.61
C VAL A 7 7.53 27.45 16.90
N ASP A 8 6.75 27.73 17.96
CA ASP A 8 6.78 26.92 19.18
C ASP A 8 5.82 25.74 19.01
N VAL A 9 6.35 24.52 19.09
CA VAL A 9 5.60 23.27 18.96
C VAL A 9 5.47 22.61 20.33
N SER A 10 4.24 22.46 20.82
CA SER A 10 3.94 21.68 22.01
C SER A 10 3.51 20.28 21.60
N MET A 11 4.17 19.28 22.13
CA MET A 11 3.99 17.85 21.82
C MET A 11 3.68 17.10 23.12
N GLU A 12 2.82 16.10 23.03
CA GLU A 12 2.63 15.13 24.11
C GLU A 12 3.30 13.82 23.70
N ALA A 13 4.29 13.41 24.48
CA ALA A 13 4.96 12.13 24.27
C ALA A 13 4.08 10.96 24.77
N SER A 14 4.40 9.72 24.37
CA SER A 14 3.67 8.50 24.75
C SER A 14 3.58 8.28 26.27
N ASP A 15 4.54 8.83 27.05
CA ASP A 15 4.55 8.84 28.51
C ASP A 15 3.78 10.03 29.11
N LYS A 16 2.97 10.74 28.31
CA LYS A 16 2.19 11.94 28.65
C LYS A 16 2.99 13.16 29.07
N LYS A 17 4.30 13.15 28.88
CA LYS A 17 5.11 14.37 29.14
C LYS A 17 4.84 15.40 28.05
N GLN A 18 4.61 16.64 28.48
CA GLN A 18 4.51 17.78 27.58
C GLN A 18 5.92 18.31 27.29
N ILE A 19 6.25 18.40 26.02
CA ILE A 19 7.51 18.93 25.49
C ILE A 19 7.17 20.15 24.65
N THR A 20 7.83 21.29 24.87
CA THR A 20 7.69 22.46 24.00
C THR A 20 9.05 22.84 23.47
N GLU A 21 9.18 22.85 22.15
CA GLU A 21 10.41 23.18 21.47
C GLU A 21 10.16 24.24 20.40
N LYS A 22 11.20 25.01 20.09
CA LYS A 22 11.15 26.08 19.09
C LYS A 22 11.85 25.63 17.82
N TYR A 23 11.19 25.85 16.68
CA TYR A 23 11.69 25.52 15.34
C TYR A 23 11.58 26.74 14.43
N ASP A 24 12.42 26.81 13.41
CA ASP A 24 12.34 27.85 12.37
C ASP A 24 11.16 27.59 11.45
N VAL A 25 10.94 26.31 11.07
CA VAL A 25 9.87 25.88 10.18
C VAL A 25 9.29 24.55 10.69
N VAL A 26 7.99 24.37 10.54
CA VAL A 26 7.29 23.10 10.87
C VAL A 26 6.54 22.62 9.62
N LEU A 27 6.88 21.41 9.16
CA LEU A 27 6.13 20.70 8.13
C LEU A 27 5.03 19.86 8.78
N MET A 28 3.77 20.16 8.44
CA MET A 28 2.63 19.36 8.85
C MET A 28 2.33 18.31 7.77
N SER A 29 2.71 17.06 8.05
CA SER A 29 2.58 15.92 7.10
C SER A 29 1.90 14.72 7.78
N VAL A 30 0.75 14.97 8.43
CA VAL A 30 0.05 13.99 9.28
C VAL A 30 -1.15 13.32 8.60
N GLY A 31 -1.26 13.43 7.29
CA GLY A 31 -2.31 12.81 6.49
C GLY A 31 -2.95 13.77 5.49
N ARG A 32 -4.03 13.30 4.88
CA ARG A 32 -4.78 13.99 3.82
C ARG A 32 -6.26 14.03 4.18
N LYS A 33 -6.97 15.02 3.63
CA LYS A 33 -8.43 15.12 3.66
C LYS A 33 -8.95 15.31 2.23
N PRO A 34 -10.18 14.88 1.91
CA PRO A 34 -10.81 15.18 0.62
C PRO A 34 -10.87 16.69 0.36
N ASN A 35 -10.40 17.13 -0.80
CA ASN A 35 -10.45 18.56 -1.16
C ASN A 35 -11.76 18.87 -1.88
N THR A 36 -12.84 18.98 -1.12
CA THR A 36 -14.19 19.25 -1.61
C THR A 36 -14.65 20.69 -1.36
N GLU A 37 -13.81 21.51 -0.73
CA GLU A 37 -14.11 22.90 -0.40
C GLU A 37 -14.18 23.76 -1.68
N GLY A 38 -15.12 24.72 -1.72
CA GLY A 38 -15.27 25.68 -2.84
C GLY A 38 -15.99 25.13 -4.08
N LEU A 39 -16.37 23.86 -4.12
CA LEU A 39 -17.10 23.25 -5.25
C LEU A 39 -18.62 23.44 -5.20
N ASN A 40 -19.14 24.08 -4.13
CA ASN A 40 -20.58 24.28 -3.90
C ASN A 40 -21.42 22.98 -4.00
N LEU A 41 -20.85 21.87 -3.50
CA LEU A 41 -21.49 20.55 -3.61
C LEU A 41 -22.82 20.46 -2.87
N GLU A 42 -22.93 21.14 -1.73
CA GLU A 42 -24.17 21.24 -0.95
C GLU A 42 -25.26 22.01 -1.72
N GLY A 43 -24.87 23.06 -2.47
CA GLY A 43 -25.79 23.86 -3.28
C GLY A 43 -26.48 23.08 -4.40
N ILE A 44 -25.86 21.99 -4.88
CA ILE A 44 -26.44 21.08 -5.87
C ILE A 44 -27.04 19.82 -5.24
N GLY A 45 -27.02 19.69 -3.89
CA GLY A 45 -27.56 18.55 -3.17
C GLY A 45 -26.68 17.29 -3.23
N LEU A 46 -25.37 17.43 -3.52
CA LEU A 46 -24.45 16.30 -3.54
C LEU A 46 -24.10 15.89 -2.11
N LYS A 47 -24.14 14.56 -1.84
CA LYS A 47 -23.92 14.02 -0.49
C LYS A 47 -22.44 13.80 -0.19
N LEU A 48 -22.05 14.24 1.00
CA LEU A 48 -20.74 13.99 1.59
C LEU A 48 -20.88 13.14 2.87
N ASN A 49 -19.93 12.27 3.11
CA ASN A 49 -19.85 11.52 4.36
C ASN A 49 -19.27 12.40 5.51
N GLU A 50 -19.17 11.81 6.71
CA GLU A 50 -18.64 12.50 7.91
C GLU A 50 -17.21 13.02 7.73
N LYS A 51 -16.41 12.35 6.88
CA LYS A 51 -15.03 12.75 6.55
C LYS A 51 -14.95 13.76 5.39
N LYS A 52 -16.09 14.30 4.93
CA LYS A 52 -16.20 15.22 3.78
C LYS A 52 -15.83 14.59 2.44
N ALA A 53 -15.77 13.26 2.33
CA ALA A 53 -15.63 12.57 1.05
C ALA A 53 -16.99 12.46 0.35
N ILE A 54 -16.97 12.52 -0.98
CA ILE A 54 -18.16 12.37 -1.83
C ILE A 54 -18.64 10.91 -1.74
N GLU A 55 -19.92 10.71 -1.41
CA GLU A 55 -20.52 9.38 -1.39
C GLU A 55 -20.76 8.89 -2.82
N ILE A 56 -20.33 7.66 -3.10
CA ILE A 56 -20.49 6.99 -4.39
C ILE A 56 -21.01 5.57 -4.20
N ASN A 57 -21.60 5.02 -5.24
CA ASN A 57 -21.91 3.60 -5.33
C ASN A 57 -20.72 2.82 -5.95
N SER A 58 -20.89 1.50 -6.14
CA SER A 58 -19.88 0.62 -6.75
C SER A 58 -19.53 0.93 -8.20
N GLN A 59 -20.23 1.85 -8.87
CA GLN A 59 -19.99 2.31 -10.22
C GLN A 59 -19.51 3.77 -10.25
N PHE A 60 -18.97 4.27 -9.12
CA PHE A 60 -18.48 5.64 -8.95
C PHE A 60 -19.54 6.74 -9.08
N LYS A 61 -20.83 6.38 -9.15
CA LYS A 61 -21.93 7.30 -9.33
C LYS A 61 -22.33 7.92 -7.99
N THR A 62 -22.51 9.22 -7.97
CA THR A 62 -23.00 9.96 -6.80
C THR A 62 -24.53 9.84 -6.67
N ASN A 63 -25.11 10.52 -5.69
CA ASN A 63 -26.57 10.65 -5.59
C ASN A 63 -27.19 11.52 -6.71
N ILE A 64 -26.37 12.20 -7.53
CA ILE A 64 -26.82 12.96 -8.70
C ILE A 64 -26.47 12.15 -9.95
N GLU A 65 -27.47 11.80 -10.75
CA GLU A 65 -27.36 10.80 -11.80
C GLU A 65 -26.26 11.07 -12.85
N SER A 66 -25.98 12.32 -13.16
CA SER A 66 -24.98 12.73 -14.15
C SER A 66 -23.59 12.99 -13.56
N ILE A 67 -23.42 12.82 -12.24
CA ILE A 67 -22.16 13.13 -11.56
C ILE A 67 -21.53 11.86 -11.00
N TYR A 68 -20.27 11.64 -11.36
CA TYR A 68 -19.40 10.58 -10.87
C TYR A 68 -18.25 11.20 -10.10
N ALA A 69 -17.67 10.46 -9.16
CA ALA A 69 -16.49 10.90 -8.40
C ALA A 69 -15.53 9.73 -8.19
N ILE A 70 -14.23 10.03 -8.24
CA ILE A 70 -13.13 9.08 -8.13
C ILE A 70 -11.97 9.68 -7.34
N GLY A 71 -10.99 8.86 -6.98
CA GLY A 71 -9.71 9.30 -6.42
C GLY A 71 -9.80 9.79 -4.97
N ASP A 72 -9.05 10.83 -4.66
CA ASP A 72 -8.87 11.32 -3.28
C ASP A 72 -10.12 11.99 -2.68
N VAL A 73 -11.12 12.31 -3.49
CA VAL A 73 -12.37 12.92 -3.02
C VAL A 73 -13.44 11.91 -2.63
N VAL A 74 -13.21 10.62 -2.88
CA VAL A 74 -14.11 9.51 -2.50
C VAL A 74 -13.50 8.66 -1.37
N PRO A 75 -14.28 7.79 -0.70
CA PRO A 75 -13.75 6.90 0.33
C PRO A 75 -12.66 5.96 -0.19
N GLY A 76 -11.71 5.62 0.69
CA GLY A 76 -10.61 4.71 0.40
C GLY A 76 -9.23 5.34 0.58
N PRO A 77 -8.14 4.63 0.26
CA PRO A 77 -6.80 5.17 0.34
C PRO A 77 -6.57 6.27 -0.70
N MET A 78 -5.90 7.34 -0.29
CA MET A 78 -5.57 8.47 -1.17
C MET A 78 -4.25 8.21 -1.89
N LEU A 79 -4.33 7.41 -2.96
CA LEU A 79 -3.21 6.94 -3.76
C LEU A 79 -3.45 7.25 -5.24
N ALA A 80 -2.45 7.80 -5.92
CA ALA A 80 -2.56 8.21 -7.32
C ALA A 80 -2.93 7.03 -8.24
N HIS A 81 -2.26 5.89 -8.10
CA HIS A 81 -2.54 4.70 -8.89
C HIS A 81 -3.95 4.12 -8.64
N LYS A 82 -4.49 4.21 -7.40
CA LYS A 82 -5.90 3.87 -7.14
C LYS A 82 -6.84 4.81 -7.92
N ALA A 83 -6.54 6.11 -7.92
CA ALA A 83 -7.36 7.10 -8.63
C ALA A 83 -7.32 6.90 -10.15
N GLU A 84 -6.18 6.49 -10.69
CA GLU A 84 -6.01 6.17 -12.12
C GLU A 84 -6.87 4.96 -12.52
N GLU A 85 -6.79 3.86 -11.76
CA GLU A 85 -7.62 2.67 -11.99
C GLU A 85 -9.12 2.96 -11.84
N GLU A 86 -9.52 3.74 -10.82
CA GLU A 86 -10.90 4.19 -10.67
C GLU A 86 -11.36 5.03 -11.86
N GLY A 87 -10.47 5.86 -12.43
CA GLY A 87 -10.76 6.68 -13.61
C GLY A 87 -11.07 5.83 -14.83
N VAL A 88 -10.24 4.83 -15.10
CA VAL A 88 -10.47 3.86 -16.20
C VAL A 88 -11.78 3.12 -15.98
N ALA A 89 -11.96 2.51 -14.81
CA ALA A 89 -13.16 1.75 -14.50
C ALA A 89 -14.44 2.60 -14.53
N CYS A 90 -14.38 3.84 -14.05
CA CYS A 90 -15.52 4.76 -14.11
C CYS A 90 -15.98 5.03 -15.56
N VAL A 91 -15.03 5.29 -16.47
CA VAL A 91 -15.35 5.52 -17.89
C VAL A 91 -15.88 4.23 -18.55
N GLU A 92 -15.33 3.08 -18.21
CA GLU A 92 -15.81 1.79 -18.70
C GLU A 92 -17.23 1.50 -18.23
N PHE A 93 -17.59 1.79 -16.97
CA PHE A 93 -18.97 1.71 -16.50
C PHE A 93 -19.90 2.65 -17.26
N ILE A 94 -19.50 3.89 -17.48
CA ILE A 94 -20.28 4.86 -18.28
C ILE A 94 -20.52 4.33 -19.68
N ASN A 95 -19.54 3.64 -20.27
CA ASN A 95 -19.62 3.01 -21.59
C ASN A 95 -20.34 1.63 -21.59
N GLY A 96 -20.92 1.22 -20.47
CA GLY A 96 -21.69 -0.04 -20.36
C GLY A 96 -20.86 -1.30 -20.21
N GLN A 97 -19.57 -1.19 -19.93
CA GLN A 97 -18.68 -2.31 -19.63
C GLN A 97 -18.81 -2.72 -18.15
N LYS A 98 -18.12 -3.80 -17.77
CA LYS A 98 -18.10 -4.31 -16.39
C LYS A 98 -16.65 -4.44 -15.90
N PRO A 99 -15.98 -3.32 -15.61
CA PRO A 99 -14.63 -3.36 -15.09
C PRO A 99 -14.59 -3.98 -13.70
N HIS A 100 -13.39 -4.46 -13.33
CA HIS A 100 -13.10 -4.98 -12.00
C HIS A 100 -11.91 -4.22 -11.41
N ILE A 101 -12.03 -3.83 -10.14
CA ILE A 101 -10.90 -3.33 -9.33
C ILE A 101 -10.87 -4.16 -8.05
N ASN A 102 -9.74 -4.80 -7.78
CA ASN A 102 -9.52 -5.49 -6.53
C ASN A 102 -8.85 -4.54 -5.52
N TYR A 103 -9.66 -3.94 -4.66
CA TYR A 103 -9.16 -3.00 -3.64
C TYR A 103 -8.30 -3.67 -2.55
N ASP A 104 -8.37 -4.98 -2.38
CA ASP A 104 -7.58 -5.70 -1.38
C ASP A 104 -6.10 -5.87 -1.79
N ILE A 105 -5.78 -5.67 -3.07
CA ILE A 105 -4.42 -5.85 -3.59
C ILE A 105 -3.81 -4.55 -4.17
N ILE A 106 -4.36 -3.39 -3.83
CA ILE A 106 -3.72 -2.12 -4.16
C ILE A 106 -2.44 -1.96 -3.33
N PRO A 107 -1.25 -1.84 -3.97
CA PRO A 107 -0.01 -1.70 -3.23
C PRO A 107 0.11 -0.33 -2.58
N ALA A 108 0.76 -0.26 -1.42
CA ALA A 108 1.11 0.98 -0.74
C ALA A 108 2.64 1.08 -0.63
N ILE A 109 3.18 2.27 -0.93
CA ILE A 109 4.63 2.50 -0.91
C ILE A 109 4.94 3.75 -0.09
N VAL A 110 5.96 3.64 0.78
CA VAL A 110 6.58 4.76 1.46
C VAL A 110 7.97 4.96 0.87
N TYR A 111 8.17 6.10 0.23
CA TYR A 111 9.40 6.43 -0.50
C TYR A 111 10.49 6.98 0.43
N THR A 112 10.81 6.22 1.45
CA THR A 112 11.96 6.44 2.33
C THR A 112 13.21 5.81 1.72
N ASN A 113 14.35 5.92 2.38
CA ASN A 113 15.56 5.15 2.03
C ASN A 113 16.01 4.36 3.28
N PRO A 114 15.84 3.01 3.29
CA PRO A 114 15.23 2.17 2.25
C PRO A 114 13.72 2.42 2.11
N GLU A 115 13.15 2.07 0.94
CA GLU A 115 11.71 2.11 0.68
C GLU A 115 10.96 1.04 1.48
N VAL A 116 9.67 1.30 1.72
CA VAL A 116 8.74 0.31 2.31
C VAL A 116 7.58 0.11 1.34
N ALA A 117 7.37 -1.12 0.89
CA ALA A 117 6.23 -1.49 0.06
C ALA A 117 5.39 -2.59 0.74
N SER A 118 4.09 -2.54 0.53
CA SER A 118 3.17 -3.54 1.08
C SER A 118 1.96 -3.75 0.17
N VAL A 119 1.41 -4.95 0.20
CA VAL A 119 0.14 -5.31 -0.45
C VAL A 119 -0.58 -6.36 0.39
N GLY A 120 -1.90 -6.37 0.34
CA GLY A 120 -2.72 -7.34 1.05
C GLY A 120 -2.75 -7.15 2.57
N LYS A 121 -2.86 -8.25 3.30
CA LYS A 121 -3.06 -8.26 4.76
C LYS A 121 -1.73 -8.28 5.53
N THR A 122 -1.72 -7.66 6.70
CA THR A 122 -0.62 -7.79 7.66
C THR A 122 -0.81 -9.01 8.55
N GLU A 123 0.27 -9.47 9.21
CA GLU A 123 0.16 -10.54 10.21
C GLU A 123 -0.83 -10.23 11.34
N SER A 124 -0.88 -8.95 11.77
CA SER A 124 -1.84 -8.54 12.81
C SER A 124 -3.28 -8.74 12.34
N GLN A 125 -3.59 -8.29 11.12
CA GLN A 125 -4.93 -8.47 10.53
C GLN A 125 -5.31 -9.96 10.37
N LEU A 126 -4.36 -10.81 9.95
CA LEU A 126 -4.60 -12.24 9.82
C LEU A 126 -4.83 -12.91 11.18
N LYS A 127 -4.06 -12.53 12.21
CA LYS A 127 -4.26 -13.01 13.59
C LYS A 127 -5.60 -12.58 14.14
N ASP A 128 -5.98 -11.32 13.98
CA ASP A 128 -7.27 -10.79 14.44
C ASP A 128 -8.44 -11.47 13.73
N ALA A 129 -8.28 -11.78 12.44
CA ALA A 129 -9.26 -12.53 11.64
C ALA A 129 -9.22 -14.05 11.87
N LYS A 130 -8.27 -14.57 12.68
CA LYS A 130 -8.06 -16.01 12.94
C LYS A 130 -7.84 -16.83 11.67
N VAL A 131 -7.15 -16.26 10.70
CA VAL A 131 -6.74 -16.95 9.48
C VAL A 131 -5.44 -17.68 9.73
N ASP A 132 -5.38 -18.98 9.40
CA ASP A 132 -4.14 -19.76 9.47
C ASP A 132 -3.25 -19.39 8.28
N TYR A 133 -2.02 -18.98 8.56
CA TYR A 133 -1.07 -18.56 7.53
C TYR A 133 0.35 -19.06 7.83
N LYS A 134 1.15 -19.14 6.77
CA LYS A 134 2.59 -19.35 6.81
C LYS A 134 3.32 -18.05 6.49
N VAL A 135 4.57 -17.94 6.92
CA VAL A 135 5.43 -16.77 6.69
C VAL A 135 6.70 -17.20 6.00
N GLY A 136 6.97 -16.64 4.83
CA GLY A 136 8.27 -16.71 4.20
C GLY A 136 8.99 -15.38 4.29
N LYS A 137 10.27 -15.38 4.65
CA LYS A 137 11.07 -14.16 4.80
C LYS A 137 12.47 -14.37 4.25
N PHE A 138 12.98 -13.37 3.52
CA PHE A 138 14.35 -13.40 3.01
C PHE A 138 15.02 -12.03 3.18
N PRO A 139 16.18 -11.94 3.85
CA PRO A 139 16.90 -10.68 4.05
C PRO A 139 17.71 -10.31 2.80
N PHE A 140 17.75 -9.03 2.44
CA PHE A 140 18.59 -8.55 1.33
C PHE A 140 20.10 -8.74 1.58
N MET A 141 20.52 -8.85 2.85
CA MET A 141 21.90 -9.17 3.20
C MET A 141 22.36 -10.53 2.63
N ALA A 142 21.44 -11.44 2.33
CA ALA A 142 21.73 -12.73 1.68
C ALA A 142 21.60 -12.68 0.15
N ASN A 143 21.22 -11.52 -0.43
CA ASN A 143 21.03 -11.35 -1.87
C ASN A 143 22.30 -10.79 -2.52
N GLY A 144 22.86 -11.51 -3.49
CA GLY A 144 24.11 -11.15 -4.16
C GLY A 144 24.06 -9.78 -4.85
N ARG A 145 22.92 -9.43 -5.49
CA ARG A 145 22.76 -8.13 -6.16
C ARG A 145 22.72 -6.99 -5.15
N ALA A 146 21.98 -7.13 -4.06
CA ALA A 146 21.90 -6.14 -3.00
C ALA A 146 23.28 -5.84 -2.40
N LEU A 147 24.12 -6.85 -2.21
CA LEU A 147 25.49 -6.70 -1.76
C LEU A 147 26.35 -5.91 -2.77
N THR A 148 26.24 -6.21 -4.05
CA THR A 148 27.03 -5.52 -5.09
C THR A 148 26.64 -4.07 -5.30
N THR A 149 25.41 -3.70 -4.97
CA THR A 149 24.88 -2.33 -5.04
C THR A 149 24.98 -1.59 -3.71
N SER A 150 25.61 -2.20 -2.68
CA SER A 150 25.71 -1.63 -1.33
C SER A 150 24.36 -1.25 -0.71
N SER A 151 23.34 -2.07 -0.94
CA SER A 151 21.96 -1.87 -0.45
C SER A 151 21.43 -3.15 0.24
N PRO A 152 22.14 -3.72 1.25
CA PRO A 152 21.78 -5.00 1.88
C PRO A 152 20.70 -4.88 2.96
N GLU A 153 20.20 -3.65 3.22
CA GLU A 153 19.25 -3.41 4.29
C GLU A 153 17.87 -3.95 3.94
N GLY A 154 17.21 -4.50 4.96
CA GLY A 154 15.82 -4.91 4.87
C GLY A 154 15.59 -6.36 4.45
N PHE A 155 14.38 -6.62 3.97
CA PHE A 155 13.92 -7.99 3.67
C PHE A 155 12.67 -7.98 2.80
N VAL A 156 12.39 -9.12 2.19
CA VAL A 156 11.07 -9.48 1.64
C VAL A 156 10.36 -10.42 2.62
N LYS A 157 9.08 -10.17 2.89
CA LYS A 157 8.20 -11.04 3.67
C LYS A 157 6.92 -11.31 2.90
N ILE A 158 6.55 -12.59 2.76
CA ILE A 158 5.31 -13.06 2.12
C ILE A 158 4.50 -13.83 3.16
N LEU A 159 3.18 -13.61 3.15
CA LEU A 159 2.20 -14.31 3.98
C LEU A 159 1.32 -15.13 3.04
N ALA A 160 1.25 -16.44 3.25
CA ALA A 160 0.44 -17.35 2.44
C ALA A 160 -0.55 -18.13 3.30
N ASP A 161 -1.72 -18.42 2.76
CA ASP A 161 -2.71 -19.29 3.42
C ASP A 161 -2.11 -20.69 3.66
N SER A 162 -2.31 -21.24 4.86
CA SER A 162 -1.70 -22.50 5.24
C SER A 162 -2.17 -23.70 4.44
N LYS A 163 -3.33 -23.63 3.79
CA LYS A 163 -3.96 -24.74 3.07
C LYS A 163 -3.92 -24.57 1.55
N SER A 164 -4.32 -23.39 1.07
CA SER A 164 -4.39 -23.10 -0.37
C SER A 164 -3.07 -22.60 -0.95
N ASP A 165 -2.15 -22.13 -0.11
CA ASP A 165 -0.92 -21.44 -0.48
C ASP A 165 -1.14 -20.09 -1.22
N GLU A 166 -2.38 -19.61 -1.26
CA GLU A 166 -2.72 -18.30 -1.81
C GLU A 166 -1.98 -17.19 -1.06
N ILE A 167 -1.43 -16.21 -1.77
CA ILE A 167 -0.73 -15.09 -1.17
C ILE A 167 -1.75 -14.14 -0.53
N LEU A 168 -1.69 -14.00 0.79
CA LEU A 168 -2.56 -13.15 1.59
C LEU A 168 -2.03 -11.72 1.75
N GLY A 169 -0.72 -11.56 1.65
CA GLY A 169 -0.06 -10.27 1.73
C GLY A 169 1.44 -10.35 1.65
N ALA A 170 2.06 -9.21 1.36
CA ALA A 170 3.51 -9.10 1.30
C ALA A 170 3.99 -7.73 1.77
N HIS A 171 5.20 -7.72 2.33
CA HIS A 171 5.83 -6.53 2.88
C HIS A 171 7.31 -6.57 2.54
N ILE A 172 7.81 -5.49 1.96
CA ILE A 172 9.20 -5.34 1.55
C ILE A 172 9.76 -4.07 2.18
N ILE A 173 10.92 -4.19 2.80
CA ILE A 173 11.73 -3.04 3.19
C ILE A 173 13.06 -3.22 2.48
N GLY A 174 13.45 -2.27 1.61
CA GLY A 174 14.68 -2.38 0.86
C GLY A 174 14.77 -1.41 -0.29
N HIS A 175 15.91 -1.40 -0.96
CA HIS A 175 16.10 -0.66 -2.21
C HIS A 175 15.16 -1.20 -3.28
N ASP A 176 14.50 -0.33 -4.03
CA ASP A 176 13.54 -0.67 -5.08
C ASP A 176 12.32 -1.50 -4.61
N ALA A 177 11.95 -1.43 -3.31
CA ALA A 177 10.81 -2.17 -2.79
C ALA A 177 9.51 -1.88 -3.56
N GLY A 178 9.34 -0.63 -4.02
CA GLY A 178 8.20 -0.21 -4.85
C GLY A 178 8.15 -0.89 -6.22
N GLN A 179 9.29 -1.28 -6.78
CA GLN A 179 9.36 -2.04 -8.03
C GLN A 179 9.13 -3.55 -7.77
N LEU A 180 9.73 -4.07 -6.71
CA LEU A 180 9.68 -5.50 -6.38
C LEU A 180 8.27 -5.97 -6.01
N ILE A 181 7.47 -5.11 -5.36
CA ILE A 181 6.11 -5.46 -4.93
C ILE A 181 5.18 -5.79 -6.13
N ALA A 182 5.46 -5.25 -7.31
CA ALA A 182 4.63 -5.43 -8.50
C ALA A 182 4.52 -6.90 -8.96
N GLU A 183 5.58 -7.69 -8.78
CA GLU A 183 5.55 -9.13 -9.07
C GLU A 183 4.54 -9.85 -8.18
N ILE A 184 4.52 -9.50 -6.89
CA ILE A 184 3.60 -10.10 -5.92
C ILE A 184 2.16 -9.63 -6.19
N VAL A 185 1.95 -8.34 -6.47
CA VAL A 185 0.63 -7.80 -6.87
C VAL A 185 0.08 -8.54 -8.08
N THR A 186 0.90 -8.74 -9.12
CA THR A 186 0.50 -9.49 -10.32
C THR A 186 0.11 -10.93 -9.97
N THR A 187 0.89 -11.59 -9.14
CA THR A 187 0.60 -12.97 -8.71
C THR A 187 -0.73 -13.04 -7.93
N MET A 188 -0.95 -12.11 -7.00
CA MET A 188 -2.19 -12.02 -6.24
C MET A 188 -3.41 -11.74 -7.11
N GLU A 189 -3.29 -10.84 -8.11
CA GLU A 189 -4.40 -10.49 -9.02
C GLU A 189 -4.87 -11.70 -9.84
N PHE A 190 -3.94 -12.56 -10.25
CA PHE A 190 -4.25 -13.78 -11.00
C PHE A 190 -4.54 -15.00 -10.10
N GLY A 191 -4.66 -14.81 -8.78
CA GLY A 191 -4.94 -15.89 -7.81
C GLY A 191 -3.80 -16.90 -7.70
N GLY A 192 -2.56 -16.46 -7.93
CA GLY A 192 -1.38 -17.29 -7.83
C GLY A 192 -0.97 -17.56 -6.37
N SER A 193 -0.20 -18.62 -6.19
CA SER A 193 0.30 -19.08 -4.90
C SER A 193 1.74 -18.65 -4.65
N SER A 194 2.23 -18.86 -3.41
CA SER A 194 3.64 -18.65 -3.11
C SER A 194 4.52 -19.64 -3.87
N GLU A 195 4.04 -20.85 -4.12
CA GLU A 195 4.75 -21.87 -4.91
C GLU A 195 4.89 -21.44 -6.38
N ASP A 196 3.93 -20.69 -6.95
CA ASP A 196 4.07 -20.17 -8.32
C ASP A 196 5.27 -19.23 -8.42
N ILE A 197 5.43 -18.27 -7.49
CA ILE A 197 6.61 -17.40 -7.43
C ILE A 197 7.89 -18.23 -7.22
N ALA A 198 7.87 -19.20 -6.30
CA ALA A 198 9.02 -20.04 -5.98
C ALA A 198 9.54 -20.83 -7.20
N ARG A 199 8.69 -21.16 -8.16
CA ARG A 199 9.04 -21.94 -9.37
C ARG A 199 9.39 -21.10 -10.59
N ILE A 200 9.09 -19.81 -10.60
CA ILE A 200 9.48 -18.92 -11.70
C ILE A 200 11.00 -18.77 -11.74
N CYS A 201 11.58 -18.81 -12.96
CA CYS A 201 13.00 -18.53 -13.15
C CYS A 201 13.25 -17.02 -13.04
N HIS A 202 14.00 -16.62 -12.03
CA HIS A 202 14.44 -15.23 -11.86
C HIS A 202 15.84 -15.04 -12.44
N ALA A 203 16.07 -13.87 -13.04
CA ALA A 203 17.38 -13.54 -13.57
C ALA A 203 18.41 -13.39 -12.44
N HIS A 204 19.63 -13.89 -12.65
CA HIS A 204 20.75 -13.74 -11.72
C HIS A 204 21.85 -12.85 -12.31
N PRO A 205 22.43 -11.86 -11.56
CA PRO A 205 22.03 -11.45 -10.20
C PRO A 205 20.98 -10.32 -10.22
N THR A 206 19.90 -10.47 -9.47
CA THR A 206 18.85 -9.44 -9.32
C THR A 206 18.36 -9.35 -7.88
N THR A 207 17.76 -8.21 -7.51
CA THR A 207 17.09 -8.06 -6.22
C THR A 207 15.75 -8.82 -6.16
N SER A 208 15.11 -9.09 -7.32
CA SER A 208 13.87 -9.88 -7.40
C SER A 208 14.06 -11.36 -6.98
N GLU A 209 15.30 -11.89 -7.01
CA GLU A 209 15.58 -13.20 -6.43
C GLU A 209 15.22 -13.27 -4.93
N ALA A 210 15.25 -12.14 -4.21
CA ALA A 210 14.80 -12.09 -2.82
C ALA A 210 13.29 -12.36 -2.66
N VAL A 211 12.48 -12.01 -3.68
CA VAL A 211 11.03 -12.34 -3.71
C VAL A 211 10.86 -13.85 -3.87
N LYS A 212 11.58 -14.46 -4.80
CA LYS A 212 11.61 -15.92 -4.98
C LYS A 212 12.05 -16.66 -3.72
N GLU A 213 13.15 -16.24 -3.11
CA GLU A 213 13.70 -16.87 -1.89
C GLU A 213 12.72 -16.74 -0.71
N ALA A 214 12.03 -15.60 -0.58
CA ALA A 214 10.97 -15.43 0.43
C ALA A 214 9.79 -16.38 0.15
N ALA A 215 9.38 -16.56 -1.09
CA ALA A 215 8.34 -17.51 -1.48
C ALA A 215 8.77 -18.95 -1.19
N MET A 216 10.00 -19.34 -1.55
CA MET A 216 10.56 -20.66 -1.21
C MET A 216 10.62 -20.90 0.30
N ASN A 217 10.86 -19.83 1.08
CA ASN A 217 10.98 -19.93 2.54
C ASN A 217 9.63 -20.17 3.25
N ILE A 218 8.49 -20.03 2.57
CA ILE A 218 7.15 -20.42 3.08
C ILE A 218 7.18 -21.90 3.53
N ASP A 219 7.91 -22.75 2.81
CA ASP A 219 8.09 -24.17 3.11
C ASP A 219 9.52 -24.52 3.55
N GLY A 220 10.32 -23.54 3.99
CA GLY A 220 11.69 -23.75 4.47
C GLY A 220 12.67 -24.18 3.38
N ARG A 221 12.42 -23.81 2.10
CA ARG A 221 13.23 -24.25 0.95
C ARG A 221 14.14 -23.14 0.41
N ALA A 222 14.28 -22.01 1.10
CA ALA A 222 15.22 -20.96 0.71
C ALA A 222 16.64 -21.55 0.57
N ILE A 223 17.39 -21.09 -0.44
CA ILE A 223 18.69 -21.68 -0.81
C ILE A 223 19.84 -20.93 -0.13
N HIS A 224 19.70 -19.63 0.04
CA HIS A 224 20.79 -18.75 0.45
C HIS A 224 20.72 -18.29 1.92
N ILE A 225 19.80 -18.86 2.71
CA ILE A 225 19.70 -18.63 4.19
C ILE A 225 19.53 -19.94 4.93
#